data_c094718985956bd466248440fae7af9e
#
_entry.id   c094718985956bd466248440fae7af9e
#
_cell.length_a   1.000
_cell.length_b   1.000
_cell.length_c   1.000
_cell.angle_alpha   90.00
_cell.angle_beta   90.00
_cell.angle_gamma   90.00
#
_symmetry.space_group_name_H-M   'P 1'
#
loop_
_entity.id
_entity.type
_entity.pdbx_description
1 polymer ?
#
loop_
_entity_poly.entity_id
_entity_poly.type
_entity_poly.pdbx_seq_one_letter_code
_entity_poly.pdbx_strand_id
1 'polypeptide(L)'
;MDRIKIKDTDLELSRLGLGCVKAGVKWAGQEAFDLFDAFLDMGGNVYDTARVYSDWIPSERGRSERVLGQWLAHSGKRHDIVLVSKGGHPDMTGPDPDMHKSRVSERCLKYDLEESLRVLGTDYIDIYFYHRDNEEVPVSELIDIMEDFKKQGKIRYYACSNWTTTRMKEADAYAASKGYRGFVANEALYNIGEPWMKPMADDTLVIMDKEMQKYHEENPRNLAMPYSAACNGFFHKLFANGRSAVSGSEYYTEGNLRNAERLHELMEEYGISV
;
A
#
# COMPACT_ATOMS: atom_id res chain seq x y z
N MET A 1 19.57 -5.36 -1.31
CA MET A 1 18.67 -4.58 -0.42
C MET A 1 18.45 -5.36 0.87
N ASP A 2 18.44 -4.70 2.04
CA ASP A 2 18.20 -5.38 3.32
C ASP A 2 16.80 -5.97 3.39
N ARG A 3 16.65 -7.06 4.17
CA ARG A 3 15.39 -7.76 4.37
C ARG A 3 14.86 -7.55 5.79
N ILE A 4 13.53 -7.52 5.91
CA ILE A 4 12.81 -7.54 7.19
C ILE A 4 12.01 -8.82 7.24
N LYS A 5 12.18 -9.60 8.31
CA LYS A 5 11.34 -10.76 8.58
C LYS A 5 10.15 -10.34 9.44
N ILE A 6 8.95 -10.63 8.98
CA ILE A 6 7.74 -10.41 9.79
C ILE A 6 7.67 -11.54 10.83
N LYS A 7 7.55 -11.15 12.10
CA LYS A 7 7.49 -12.12 13.22
C LYS A 7 6.31 -13.09 13.05
N ASP A 8 6.54 -14.36 13.36
CA ASP A 8 5.58 -15.46 13.25
C ASP A 8 5.02 -15.67 11.83
N THR A 9 5.88 -15.43 10.82
CA THR A 9 5.63 -15.73 9.40
C THR A 9 6.88 -16.29 8.74
N ASP A 10 6.74 -16.77 7.51
CA ASP A 10 7.85 -17.11 6.61
C ASP A 10 8.16 -15.97 5.62
N LEU A 11 7.57 -14.77 5.81
CA LEU A 11 7.78 -13.62 4.96
C LEU A 11 9.08 -12.89 5.29
N GLU A 12 9.90 -12.71 4.26
CA GLU A 12 11.09 -11.84 4.28
C GLU A 12 10.92 -10.75 3.20
N LEU A 13 10.69 -9.52 3.62
CA LEU A 13 10.38 -8.38 2.77
C LEU A 13 11.59 -7.49 2.58
N SER A 14 11.80 -6.97 1.37
CA SER A 14 12.71 -5.85 1.16
C SER A 14 12.23 -4.62 1.94
N ARG A 15 13.18 -3.81 2.46
CA ARG A 15 12.85 -2.58 3.20
C ARG A 15 12.07 -1.55 2.39
N LEU A 16 12.20 -1.62 1.06
CA LEU A 16 11.41 -0.81 0.13
C LEU A 16 10.46 -1.74 -0.62
N GLY A 17 9.23 -1.29 -0.81
CA GLY A 17 8.25 -1.88 -1.70
C GLY A 17 8.09 -1.03 -2.97
N LEU A 18 7.86 -1.67 -4.10
CA LEU A 18 7.51 -0.99 -5.35
C LEU A 18 6.00 -0.80 -5.41
N GLY A 19 5.55 0.45 -5.23
CA GLY A 19 4.14 0.82 -5.38
C GLY A 19 3.73 0.87 -6.85
N CYS A 20 2.81 0.01 -7.26
CA CYS A 20 2.40 -0.16 -8.65
C CYS A 20 1.19 0.70 -9.07
N VAL A 21 0.79 1.70 -8.27
CA VAL A 21 -0.40 2.54 -8.53
C VAL A 21 -0.40 3.22 -9.92
N LYS A 22 0.77 3.44 -10.51
CA LYS A 22 0.93 4.07 -11.84
C LYS A 22 1.16 3.06 -12.97
N ALA A 23 1.22 1.77 -12.69
CA ALA A 23 1.34 0.73 -13.72
C ALA A 23 0.10 0.74 -14.63
N GLY A 24 0.33 0.62 -15.94
CA GLY A 24 -0.71 0.75 -16.95
C GLY A 24 -1.17 2.18 -17.25
N VAL A 25 -0.54 3.20 -16.62
CA VAL A 25 -0.83 4.62 -16.83
C VAL A 25 0.43 5.39 -17.22
N LYS A 26 1.46 5.39 -16.38
CA LYS A 26 2.72 6.07 -16.63
C LYS A 26 3.79 5.14 -17.21
N TRP A 27 3.72 3.88 -16.89
CA TRP A 27 4.61 2.84 -17.36
C TRP A 27 3.80 1.59 -17.69
N ALA A 28 4.00 1.07 -18.90
CA ALA A 28 3.28 -0.07 -19.44
C ALA A 28 4.17 -0.85 -20.44
N GLY A 29 3.76 -2.06 -20.80
CA GLY A 29 4.52 -2.91 -21.73
C GLY A 29 5.96 -3.11 -21.25
N GLN A 30 6.92 -3.01 -22.17
CA GLN A 30 8.34 -3.28 -21.87
C GLN A 30 8.92 -2.34 -20.81
N GLU A 31 8.55 -1.06 -20.83
CA GLU A 31 9.02 -0.09 -19.83
C GLU A 31 8.63 -0.51 -18.39
N ALA A 32 7.41 -1.03 -18.22
CA ALA A 32 6.98 -1.57 -16.93
C ALA A 32 7.76 -2.83 -16.55
N PHE A 33 8.01 -3.71 -17.52
CA PHE A 33 8.77 -4.94 -17.29
C PHE A 33 10.21 -4.65 -16.90
N ASP A 34 10.86 -3.71 -17.59
CA ASP A 34 12.23 -3.28 -17.28
C ASP A 34 12.32 -2.68 -15.86
N LEU A 35 11.29 -1.90 -15.45
CA LEU A 35 11.21 -1.36 -14.09
C LEU A 35 11.04 -2.46 -13.02
N PHE A 36 10.16 -3.43 -13.27
CA PHE A 36 9.95 -4.56 -12.37
C PHE A 36 11.22 -5.41 -12.23
N ASP A 37 11.88 -5.72 -13.35
CA ASP A 37 13.13 -6.47 -13.34
C ASP A 37 14.25 -5.69 -12.63
N ALA A 38 14.41 -4.40 -12.92
CA ALA A 38 15.41 -3.56 -12.25
C ALA A 38 15.20 -3.51 -10.73
N PHE A 39 13.95 -3.42 -10.25
CA PHE A 39 13.64 -3.45 -8.83
C PHE A 39 14.03 -4.78 -8.18
N LEU A 40 13.73 -5.89 -8.84
CA LEU A 40 14.10 -7.24 -8.38
C LEU A 40 15.61 -7.41 -8.36
N ASP A 41 16.32 -6.98 -9.41
CA ASP A 41 17.79 -7.07 -9.53
C ASP A 41 18.51 -6.24 -8.46
N MET A 42 17.92 -5.12 -8.01
CA MET A 42 18.39 -4.36 -6.86
C MET A 42 18.13 -5.05 -5.50
N GLY A 43 17.50 -6.21 -5.51
CA GLY A 43 17.15 -6.98 -4.32
C GLY A 43 15.80 -6.62 -3.70
N GLY A 44 14.97 -5.81 -4.37
CA GLY A 44 13.57 -5.58 -3.98
C GLY A 44 12.72 -6.80 -4.25
N ASN A 45 11.74 -7.11 -3.40
CA ASN A 45 10.83 -8.22 -3.64
C ASN A 45 9.36 -7.92 -3.32
N VAL A 46 9.03 -6.77 -2.76
CA VAL A 46 7.66 -6.39 -2.45
C VAL A 46 7.07 -5.61 -3.62
N TYR A 47 6.05 -6.16 -4.27
CA TYR A 47 5.31 -5.51 -5.37
C TYR A 47 3.90 -5.22 -4.88
N ASP A 48 3.62 -3.95 -4.65
CA ASP A 48 2.38 -3.48 -4.06
C ASP A 48 1.43 -2.93 -5.10
N THR A 49 0.30 -3.62 -5.29
CA THR A 49 -0.80 -3.23 -6.15
C THR A 49 -2.13 -3.22 -5.39
N ALA A 50 -3.21 -2.96 -6.10
CA ALA A 50 -4.58 -3.07 -5.59
C ALA A 50 -5.57 -3.24 -6.73
N ARG A 51 -6.72 -3.89 -6.42
CA ARG A 51 -7.81 -4.10 -7.38
C ARG A 51 -8.30 -2.79 -8.02
N VAL A 52 -8.32 -1.69 -7.25
CA VAL A 52 -8.85 -0.39 -7.66
C VAL A 52 -7.81 0.50 -8.36
N TYR A 53 -6.53 0.13 -8.33
CA TYR A 53 -5.49 1.03 -8.84
C TYR A 53 -5.69 1.35 -10.32
N SER A 54 -5.77 2.64 -10.61
CA SER A 54 -6.03 3.26 -11.91
C SER A 54 -7.48 3.14 -12.44
N ASP A 55 -8.45 2.65 -11.63
CA ASP A 55 -9.86 2.58 -12.01
C ASP A 55 -10.52 3.95 -12.19
N TRP A 56 -9.92 5.03 -11.66
CA TRP A 56 -10.33 6.42 -11.91
C TRP A 56 -10.03 6.93 -13.32
N ILE A 57 -9.34 6.15 -14.14
CA ILE A 57 -9.09 6.45 -15.55
C ILE A 57 -10.09 5.66 -16.39
N PRO A 58 -10.95 6.35 -17.19
CA PRO A 58 -12.01 5.69 -17.95
C PRO A 58 -11.55 4.57 -18.86
N SER A 59 -12.48 3.71 -19.19
CA SER A 59 -12.47 2.57 -20.13
C SER A 59 -11.84 1.26 -19.67
N GLU A 60 -10.98 1.24 -18.67
CA GLU A 60 -10.37 -0.01 -18.19
C GLU A 60 -10.28 -0.09 -16.68
N ARG A 61 -10.53 -1.27 -16.13
CA ARG A 61 -10.37 -1.60 -14.71
C ARG A 61 -9.18 -2.52 -14.46
N GLY A 62 -8.59 -2.42 -13.26
CA GLY A 62 -7.50 -3.31 -12.81
C GLY A 62 -6.24 -3.20 -13.66
N ARG A 63 -5.90 -2.02 -14.17
CA ARG A 63 -4.74 -1.80 -15.03
C ARG A 63 -3.43 -2.18 -14.35
N SER A 64 -3.27 -1.78 -13.09
CA SER A 64 -2.06 -2.06 -12.33
C SER A 64 -1.83 -3.56 -12.17
N GLU A 65 -2.84 -4.28 -11.73
CA GLU A 65 -2.77 -5.74 -11.59
C GLU A 65 -2.54 -6.44 -12.93
N ARG A 66 -3.17 -5.97 -14.01
CA ARG A 66 -2.98 -6.55 -15.34
C ARG A 66 -1.55 -6.42 -15.84
N VAL A 67 -0.93 -5.23 -15.70
CA VAL A 67 0.45 -5.02 -16.13
C VAL A 67 1.41 -5.87 -15.31
N LEU A 68 1.19 -5.96 -14.00
CA LEU A 68 1.99 -6.83 -13.13
C LEU A 68 1.79 -8.31 -13.49
N GLY A 69 0.54 -8.75 -13.73
CA GLY A 69 0.23 -10.11 -14.15
C GLY A 69 0.87 -10.49 -15.50
N GLN A 70 0.88 -9.56 -16.47
CA GLN A 70 1.57 -9.76 -17.74
C GLN A 70 3.08 -9.96 -17.54
N TRP A 71 3.71 -9.16 -16.66
CA TRP A 71 5.12 -9.36 -16.31
C TRP A 71 5.36 -10.70 -15.61
N LEU A 72 4.51 -11.08 -14.66
CA LEU A 72 4.62 -12.38 -13.98
C LEU A 72 4.54 -13.56 -14.96
N ALA A 73 3.62 -13.49 -15.92
CA ALA A 73 3.49 -14.51 -16.95
C ALA A 73 4.70 -14.55 -17.91
N HIS A 74 5.26 -13.38 -18.23
CA HIS A 74 6.43 -13.26 -19.11
C HIS A 74 7.72 -13.72 -18.42
N SER A 75 7.93 -13.30 -17.19
CA SER A 75 9.19 -13.52 -16.46
C SER A 75 9.27 -14.86 -15.73
N GLY A 76 8.13 -15.46 -15.40
CA GLY A 76 8.06 -16.65 -14.53
C GLY A 76 8.46 -16.42 -13.07
N LYS A 77 8.63 -15.17 -12.64
CA LYS A 77 9.21 -14.78 -11.34
C LYS A 77 8.20 -14.69 -10.19
N ARG A 78 7.02 -15.33 -10.29
CA ARG A 78 5.98 -15.26 -9.23
C ARG A 78 6.51 -15.68 -7.86
N HIS A 79 7.39 -16.67 -7.79
CA HIS A 79 7.92 -17.19 -6.52
C HIS A 79 9.11 -16.38 -5.96
N ASP A 80 9.65 -15.44 -6.74
CA ASP A 80 10.77 -14.58 -6.33
C ASP A 80 10.29 -13.31 -5.62
N ILE A 81 8.96 -13.07 -5.62
CA ILE A 81 8.37 -11.84 -5.10
C ILE A 81 7.38 -12.10 -3.97
N VAL A 82 7.17 -11.08 -3.17
CA VAL A 82 6.04 -10.95 -2.24
C VAL A 82 5.00 -10.05 -2.93
N LEU A 83 3.94 -10.69 -3.40
CA LEU A 83 2.84 -9.99 -4.09
C LEU A 83 1.86 -9.46 -3.06
N VAL A 84 1.64 -8.15 -3.10
CA VAL A 84 0.65 -7.44 -2.28
C VAL A 84 -0.47 -6.95 -3.17
N SER A 85 -1.72 -7.24 -2.79
CA SER A 85 -2.90 -6.59 -3.40
C SER A 85 -3.96 -6.28 -2.33
N LYS A 86 -4.95 -5.49 -2.69
CA LYS A 86 -5.93 -4.91 -1.76
C LYS A 86 -7.34 -4.96 -2.34
N GLY A 87 -8.34 -5.19 -1.48
CA GLY A 87 -9.76 -5.11 -1.83
C GLY A 87 -10.57 -4.25 -0.87
N GLY A 88 -11.85 -4.06 -1.19
CA GLY A 88 -12.78 -3.31 -0.36
C GLY A 88 -12.70 -1.78 -0.49
N HIS A 89 -11.97 -1.25 -1.49
CA HIS A 89 -11.95 0.18 -1.77
C HIS A 89 -13.29 0.63 -2.38
N PRO A 90 -13.79 1.85 -2.07
CA PRO A 90 -14.90 2.47 -2.79
C PRO A 90 -14.73 2.43 -4.32
N ASP A 91 -15.84 2.43 -5.05
CA ASP A 91 -15.80 2.40 -6.52
C ASP A 91 -15.27 3.73 -7.05
N MET A 92 -14.14 3.67 -7.76
CA MET A 92 -13.49 4.83 -8.35
C MET A 92 -13.88 5.06 -9.82
N THR A 93 -14.84 4.29 -10.34
CA THR A 93 -15.30 4.45 -11.71
C THR A 93 -16.46 5.44 -11.77
N GLY A 94 -16.24 6.54 -12.40
CA GLY A 94 -17.27 7.58 -12.52
C GLY A 94 -16.69 8.97 -12.31
N PRO A 95 -17.47 9.99 -12.61
CA PRO A 95 -17.00 11.38 -12.55
C PRO A 95 -16.86 11.91 -11.12
N ASP A 96 -17.57 11.31 -10.16
CA ASP A 96 -17.65 11.77 -8.76
C ASP A 96 -17.69 10.55 -7.81
N PRO A 97 -16.55 9.92 -7.52
CA PRO A 97 -16.49 8.75 -6.65
C PRO A 97 -16.76 9.15 -5.19
N ASP A 98 -17.69 8.44 -4.55
CA ASP A 98 -18.03 8.61 -3.14
C ASP A 98 -17.13 7.73 -2.27
N MET A 99 -16.18 8.36 -1.57
CA MET A 99 -15.22 7.67 -0.71
C MET A 99 -15.85 7.09 0.58
N HIS A 100 -17.04 7.56 0.97
CA HIS A 100 -17.78 7.06 2.12
C HIS A 100 -18.73 5.88 1.78
N LYS A 101 -18.85 5.54 0.50
CA LYS A 101 -19.62 4.37 0.08
C LYS A 101 -18.78 3.12 0.22
N SER A 102 -18.77 2.54 1.42
CA SER A 102 -17.96 1.38 1.74
C SER A 102 -18.28 0.17 0.83
N ARG A 103 -17.23 -0.54 0.44
CA ARG A 103 -17.29 -1.87 -0.19
C ARG A 103 -16.64 -2.95 0.69
N VAL A 104 -16.38 -2.64 1.95
CA VAL A 104 -15.85 -3.61 2.93
C VAL A 104 -17.01 -4.49 3.40
N SER A 105 -17.27 -5.55 2.65
CA SER A 105 -18.24 -6.62 2.92
C SER A 105 -17.73 -7.92 2.32
N GLU A 106 -18.13 -9.07 2.86
CA GLU A 106 -17.72 -10.39 2.36
C GLU A 106 -17.93 -10.51 0.83
N ARG A 107 -19.10 -10.11 0.33
CA ARG A 107 -19.41 -10.19 -1.10
C ARG A 107 -18.45 -9.35 -1.96
N CYS A 108 -18.16 -8.12 -1.56
CA CYS A 108 -17.29 -7.24 -2.33
C CYS A 108 -15.83 -7.67 -2.25
N LEU A 109 -15.36 -8.06 -1.07
CA LEU A 109 -14.00 -8.56 -0.85
C LEU A 109 -13.74 -9.85 -1.63
N LYS A 110 -14.70 -10.79 -1.62
CA LYS A 110 -14.61 -12.01 -2.42
C LYS A 110 -14.53 -11.70 -3.91
N TYR A 111 -15.38 -10.81 -4.41
CA TYR A 111 -15.33 -10.38 -5.81
C TYR A 111 -13.98 -9.74 -6.16
N ASP A 112 -13.49 -8.81 -5.33
CA ASP A 112 -12.22 -8.12 -5.56
C ASP A 112 -11.05 -9.11 -5.55
N LEU A 113 -11.01 -10.07 -4.61
CA LEU A 113 -9.96 -11.09 -4.54
C LEU A 113 -9.98 -12.02 -5.76
N GLU A 114 -11.14 -12.53 -6.16
CA GLU A 114 -11.27 -13.41 -7.33
C GLU A 114 -10.83 -12.70 -8.61
N GLU A 115 -11.22 -11.44 -8.79
CA GLU A 115 -10.78 -10.64 -9.93
C GLU A 115 -9.28 -10.35 -9.89
N SER A 116 -8.72 -10.03 -8.73
CA SER A 116 -7.26 -9.84 -8.57
C SER A 116 -6.49 -11.10 -8.96
N LEU A 117 -6.88 -12.27 -8.45
CA LEU A 117 -6.24 -13.54 -8.80
C LEU A 117 -6.32 -13.82 -10.30
N ARG A 118 -7.49 -13.62 -10.89
CA ARG A 118 -7.71 -13.80 -12.33
C ARG A 118 -6.84 -12.89 -13.19
N VAL A 119 -6.78 -11.60 -12.84
CA VAL A 119 -6.07 -10.58 -13.63
C VAL A 119 -4.56 -10.70 -13.45
N LEU A 120 -4.09 -10.99 -12.23
CA LEU A 120 -2.69 -11.26 -11.93
C LEU A 120 -2.19 -12.61 -12.49
N GLY A 121 -3.10 -13.53 -12.83
CA GLY A 121 -2.75 -14.85 -13.35
C GLY A 121 -2.05 -15.73 -12.31
N THR A 122 -2.49 -15.66 -11.06
CA THR A 122 -1.92 -16.44 -9.94
C THR A 122 -3.01 -17.05 -9.07
N ASP A 123 -2.70 -18.15 -8.41
CA ASP A 123 -3.64 -18.85 -7.54
C ASP A 123 -3.67 -18.26 -6.11
N TYR A 124 -2.68 -17.45 -5.76
CA TYR A 124 -2.58 -16.86 -4.42
C TYR A 124 -1.92 -15.48 -4.42
N ILE A 125 -2.26 -14.69 -3.39
CA ILE A 125 -1.61 -13.42 -3.05
C ILE A 125 -0.85 -13.63 -1.73
N ASP A 126 0.38 -13.11 -1.61
CA ASP A 126 1.18 -13.27 -0.41
C ASP A 126 0.62 -12.48 0.77
N ILE A 127 0.27 -11.20 0.56
CA ILE A 127 -0.37 -10.37 1.56
C ILE A 127 -1.57 -9.65 0.93
N TYR A 128 -2.77 -9.94 1.42
CA TYR A 128 -3.98 -9.30 0.95
C TYR A 128 -4.49 -8.29 1.98
N PHE A 129 -4.70 -7.06 1.55
CA PHE A 129 -5.07 -5.96 2.43
C PHE A 129 -6.55 -5.62 2.36
N TYR A 130 -7.13 -5.28 3.51
CA TYR A 130 -8.23 -4.33 3.54
C TYR A 130 -7.71 -2.98 3.06
N HIS A 131 -8.26 -2.44 1.96
CA HIS A 131 -7.82 -1.13 1.44
C HIS A 131 -8.41 0.04 2.23
N ARG A 132 -9.53 -0.17 2.89
CA ARG A 132 -10.23 0.73 3.82
C ARG A 132 -10.80 -0.08 4.98
N ASP A 133 -11.20 0.62 6.04
CA ASP A 133 -12.03 0.06 7.11
C ASP A 133 -13.53 0.29 6.81
N ASN A 134 -14.36 -0.41 7.54
CA ASN A 134 -15.78 -0.13 7.71
C ASN A 134 -16.14 -0.33 9.18
N GLU A 135 -16.21 0.75 9.94
CA GLU A 135 -16.45 0.72 11.38
C GLU A 135 -17.86 0.21 11.74
N GLU A 136 -18.81 0.17 10.79
CA GLU A 136 -20.14 -0.41 10.98
C GLU A 136 -20.10 -1.95 11.02
N VAL A 137 -19.03 -2.59 10.51
CA VAL A 137 -18.86 -4.03 10.51
C VAL A 137 -18.01 -4.44 11.71
N PRO A 138 -18.47 -5.41 12.52
CA PRO A 138 -17.66 -5.92 13.62
C PRO A 138 -16.32 -6.47 13.14
N VAL A 139 -15.25 -6.16 13.87
CA VAL A 139 -13.89 -6.64 13.56
C VAL A 139 -13.83 -8.17 13.49
N SER A 140 -14.63 -8.87 14.30
CA SER A 140 -14.72 -10.32 14.28
C SER A 140 -15.15 -10.87 12.92
N GLU A 141 -16.13 -10.25 12.27
CA GLU A 141 -16.59 -10.63 10.93
C GLU A 141 -15.49 -10.39 9.89
N LEU A 142 -14.81 -9.23 9.96
CA LEU A 142 -13.72 -8.89 9.03
C LEU A 142 -12.54 -9.87 9.14
N ILE A 143 -12.13 -10.23 10.34
CA ILE A 143 -11.05 -11.20 10.55
C ILE A 143 -11.46 -12.60 10.06
N ASP A 144 -12.70 -13.03 10.32
CA ASP A 144 -13.19 -14.33 9.87
C ASP A 144 -13.26 -14.43 8.34
N ILE A 145 -13.64 -13.36 7.62
CA ILE A 145 -13.58 -13.30 6.14
C ILE A 145 -12.15 -13.54 5.63
N MET A 146 -11.16 -12.89 6.20
CA MET A 146 -9.76 -13.07 5.75
C MET A 146 -9.21 -14.45 6.11
N GLU A 147 -9.58 -14.99 7.27
CA GLU A 147 -9.20 -16.37 7.64
C GLU A 147 -9.85 -17.41 6.72
N ASP A 148 -11.06 -17.15 6.19
CA ASP A 148 -11.69 -18.02 5.21
C ASP A 148 -10.97 -17.98 3.87
N PHE A 149 -10.56 -16.82 3.37
CA PHE A 149 -9.73 -16.70 2.17
C PHE A 149 -8.38 -17.42 2.32
N LYS A 150 -7.78 -17.34 3.49
CA LYS A 150 -6.54 -18.04 3.82
C LYS A 150 -6.75 -19.56 3.86
N LYS A 151 -7.83 -20.06 4.45
CA LYS A 151 -8.19 -21.49 4.44
C LYS A 151 -8.42 -22.03 3.04
N GLN A 152 -8.95 -21.19 2.12
CA GLN A 152 -9.10 -21.51 0.71
C GLN A 152 -7.76 -21.52 -0.05
N GLY A 153 -6.65 -21.09 0.56
CA GLY A 153 -5.35 -21.00 -0.07
C GLY A 153 -5.19 -19.83 -1.05
N LYS A 154 -6.16 -18.91 -1.09
CA LYS A 154 -6.14 -17.75 -2.00
C LYS A 154 -5.26 -16.62 -1.54
N ILE A 155 -5.03 -16.53 -0.23
CA ILE A 155 -4.09 -15.60 0.40
C ILE A 155 -3.22 -16.35 1.39
N ARG A 156 -1.97 -15.94 1.56
CA ARG A 156 -1.10 -16.52 2.59
C ARG A 156 -1.25 -15.80 3.91
N TYR A 157 -1.29 -14.47 3.83
CA TYR A 157 -1.44 -13.57 4.97
C TYR A 157 -2.40 -12.45 4.61
N TYR A 158 -2.92 -11.78 5.63
CA TYR A 158 -3.78 -10.60 5.46
C TYR A 158 -3.31 -9.44 6.33
N ALA A 159 -3.69 -8.24 5.91
CA ALA A 159 -3.22 -6.99 6.48
C ALA A 159 -4.31 -5.91 6.35
N CYS A 160 -4.06 -4.73 6.91
CA CYS A 160 -4.98 -3.60 6.84
C CYS A 160 -4.32 -2.34 6.29
N SER A 161 -5.11 -1.48 5.69
CA SER A 161 -4.70 -0.16 5.26
C SER A 161 -5.78 0.85 5.64
N ASN A 162 -5.34 2.01 6.14
CA ASN A 162 -6.25 3.06 6.61
C ASN A 162 -7.18 2.61 7.76
N TRP A 163 -6.67 1.83 8.66
CA TRP A 163 -7.31 1.45 9.91
C TRP A 163 -6.75 2.26 11.07
N THR A 164 -7.62 2.63 12.03
CA THR A 164 -7.17 3.31 13.25
C THR A 164 -6.43 2.33 14.18
N THR A 165 -5.60 2.86 15.06
CA THR A 165 -4.89 2.06 16.07
C THR A 165 -5.86 1.28 16.96
N THR A 166 -6.99 1.89 17.33
CA THR A 166 -8.03 1.22 18.11
C THR A 166 -8.59 0.00 17.40
N ARG A 167 -8.94 0.15 16.12
CA ARG A 167 -9.46 -0.97 15.31
C ARG A 167 -8.45 -2.10 15.12
N MET A 168 -7.16 -1.75 14.95
CA MET A 168 -6.09 -2.76 14.88
C MET A 168 -5.95 -3.53 16.20
N LYS A 169 -6.01 -2.85 17.35
CA LYS A 169 -5.98 -3.49 18.68
C LYS A 169 -7.18 -4.42 18.91
N GLU A 170 -8.38 -4.04 18.46
CA GLU A 170 -9.57 -4.90 18.48
C GLU A 170 -9.37 -6.15 17.62
N ALA A 171 -8.78 -5.98 16.41
CA ALA A 171 -8.48 -7.09 15.52
C ALA A 171 -7.45 -8.06 16.11
N ASP A 172 -6.40 -7.54 16.74
CA ASP A 172 -5.39 -8.34 17.44
C ASP A 172 -6.01 -9.15 18.59
N ALA A 173 -6.86 -8.50 19.40
CA ALA A 173 -7.53 -9.16 20.52
C ALA A 173 -8.47 -10.29 20.04
N TYR A 174 -9.25 -10.03 18.99
CA TYR A 174 -10.11 -11.06 18.42
C TYR A 174 -9.31 -12.22 17.81
N ALA A 175 -8.30 -11.92 16.98
CA ALA A 175 -7.45 -12.93 16.39
C ALA A 175 -6.78 -13.80 17.46
N ALA A 176 -6.25 -13.19 18.53
CA ALA A 176 -5.65 -13.91 19.66
C ALA A 176 -6.66 -14.83 20.35
N SER A 177 -7.91 -14.39 20.54
CA SER A 177 -8.97 -15.20 21.17
C SER A 177 -9.34 -16.46 20.37
N LYS A 178 -9.09 -16.44 19.06
CA LYS A 178 -9.35 -17.54 18.11
C LYS A 178 -8.10 -18.38 17.80
N GLY A 179 -6.94 -17.98 18.28
CA GLY A 179 -5.67 -18.61 17.92
C GLY A 179 -5.24 -18.28 16.48
N TYR A 180 -5.80 -17.24 15.87
CA TYR A 180 -5.40 -16.76 14.56
C TYR A 180 -4.12 -15.92 14.67
N ARG A 181 -3.39 -15.85 13.56
CA ARG A 181 -2.17 -15.02 13.50
C ARG A 181 -2.51 -13.52 13.52
N GLY A 182 -3.62 -13.10 12.91
CA GLY A 182 -4.02 -11.72 12.75
C GLY A 182 -3.26 -10.98 11.64
N PHE A 183 -3.40 -9.66 11.61
CA PHE A 183 -2.74 -8.80 10.61
C PHE A 183 -1.22 -8.92 10.66
N VAL A 184 -0.59 -9.01 9.48
CA VAL A 184 0.86 -9.07 9.33
C VAL A 184 1.49 -7.70 9.08
N ALA A 185 0.70 -6.75 8.57
CA ALA A 185 1.15 -5.40 8.22
C ALA A 185 0.00 -4.40 8.27
N ASN A 186 0.36 -3.12 8.34
CA ASN A 186 -0.55 -1.98 8.18
C ASN A 186 0.06 -0.95 7.24
N GLU A 187 -0.74 -0.49 6.26
CA GLU A 187 -0.42 0.63 5.39
C GLU A 187 -1.20 1.88 5.82
N ALA A 188 -0.48 2.87 6.33
CA ALA A 188 -1.00 4.20 6.67
C ALA A 188 -0.13 5.27 6.01
N LEU A 189 -0.65 6.49 5.88
CA LEU A 189 0.13 7.62 5.35
C LEU A 189 1.22 7.99 6.35
N TYR A 190 2.47 7.98 5.91
CA TYR A 190 3.60 8.44 6.72
C TYR A 190 4.77 8.87 5.85
N ASN A 191 5.22 10.11 6.03
CA ASN A 191 6.42 10.65 5.38
C ASN A 191 6.88 11.93 6.07
N ILE A 192 8.04 12.44 5.70
CA ILE A 192 8.65 13.63 6.31
C ILE A 192 7.88 14.94 6.05
N GLY A 193 7.01 14.98 5.06
CA GLY A 193 6.21 16.17 4.70
C GLY A 193 4.81 16.17 5.30
N GLU A 194 4.35 15.03 5.81
CA GLU A 194 2.99 14.84 6.29
C GLU A 194 2.61 15.84 7.41
N PRO A 195 3.44 16.09 8.46
CA PRO A 195 3.05 16.98 9.56
C PRO A 195 2.71 18.42 9.14
N TRP A 196 3.11 18.83 7.95
CA TRP A 196 2.89 20.17 7.41
C TRP A 196 2.10 20.19 6.10
N MET A 197 1.54 19.06 5.68
CA MET A 197 0.73 19.03 4.45
C MET A 197 -0.63 19.72 4.67
N LYS A 198 -1.26 20.12 3.57
CA LYS A 198 -2.64 20.58 3.58
C LYS A 198 -3.57 19.40 3.91
N PRO A 199 -4.78 19.67 4.45
CA PRO A 199 -5.77 18.62 4.63
C PRO A 199 -6.00 17.84 3.35
N MET A 200 -6.07 16.51 3.47
CA MET A 200 -6.37 15.62 2.33
C MET A 200 -7.83 15.79 1.90
N ALA A 201 -8.06 15.70 0.58
CA ALA A 201 -9.42 15.70 0.04
C ALA A 201 -10.18 14.41 0.40
N ASP A 202 -9.46 13.28 0.51
CA ASP A 202 -9.98 12.00 0.98
C ASP A 202 -9.74 11.90 2.49
N ASP A 203 -10.77 12.14 3.28
CA ASP A 203 -10.76 12.11 4.75
C ASP A 203 -10.88 10.67 5.32
N THR A 204 -11.01 9.66 4.43
CA THR A 204 -10.96 8.25 4.83
C THR A 204 -9.54 7.69 4.93
N LEU A 205 -8.53 8.49 4.60
CA LEU A 205 -7.12 8.13 4.75
C LEU A 205 -6.67 8.31 6.20
N VAL A 206 -5.87 7.35 6.67
CA VAL A 206 -5.36 7.36 8.05
C VAL A 206 -3.87 7.68 8.04
N ILE A 207 -3.50 8.66 8.87
CA ILE A 207 -2.12 9.08 9.09
C ILE A 207 -1.54 8.24 10.23
N MET A 208 -0.28 7.81 10.08
CA MET A 208 0.45 7.13 11.14
C MET A 208 0.90 8.15 12.19
N ASP A 209 0.03 8.41 13.13
CA ASP A 209 0.29 9.28 14.27
C ASP A 209 1.24 8.63 15.30
N LYS A 210 1.54 9.35 16.38
CA LYS A 210 2.44 8.85 17.44
C LYS A 210 1.89 7.62 18.17
N GLU A 211 0.56 7.48 18.29
CA GLU A 211 -0.05 6.31 18.91
C GLU A 211 0.15 5.09 18.02
N MET A 212 -0.05 5.24 16.71
CA MET A 212 0.15 4.16 15.75
C MET A 212 1.64 3.77 15.63
N GLN A 213 2.57 4.75 15.63
CA GLN A 213 4.00 4.47 15.67
C GLN A 213 4.36 3.62 16.89
N LYS A 214 3.92 4.03 18.08
CA LYS A 214 4.13 3.28 19.31
C LYS A 214 3.52 1.87 19.25
N TYR A 215 2.31 1.74 18.69
CA TYR A 215 1.68 0.43 18.50
C TYR A 215 2.56 -0.51 17.68
N HIS A 216 3.13 -0.04 16.57
CA HIS A 216 4.02 -0.87 15.74
C HIS A 216 5.36 -1.19 16.40
N GLU A 217 5.93 -0.26 17.19
CA GLU A 217 7.13 -0.52 17.98
C GLU A 217 6.91 -1.63 19.03
N GLU A 218 5.72 -1.64 19.66
CA GLU A 218 5.35 -2.62 20.69
C GLU A 218 4.81 -3.93 20.10
N ASN A 219 4.36 -3.92 18.85
CA ASN A 219 3.76 -5.09 18.17
C ASN A 219 4.51 -5.49 16.89
N PRO A 220 5.68 -6.14 17.00
CA PRO A 220 6.49 -6.53 15.82
C PRO A 220 5.84 -7.63 14.95
N ARG A 221 4.65 -8.10 15.30
CA ARG A 221 3.84 -9.00 14.47
C ARG A 221 3.06 -8.26 13.39
N ASN A 222 2.82 -6.96 13.56
CA ASN A 222 2.17 -6.09 12.58
C ASN A 222 3.16 -5.06 12.06
N LEU A 223 3.70 -5.30 10.85
CA LEU A 223 4.74 -4.45 10.25
C LEU A 223 4.14 -3.12 9.78
N ALA A 224 4.75 -2.00 10.15
CA ALA A 224 4.45 -0.73 9.51
C ALA A 224 4.97 -0.72 8.06
N MET A 225 4.06 -0.56 7.10
CA MET A 225 4.35 -0.45 5.65
C MET A 225 3.77 0.87 5.12
N PRO A 226 4.34 2.03 5.47
CA PRO A 226 3.74 3.31 5.12
C PRO A 226 3.76 3.57 3.61
N TYR A 227 2.69 4.19 3.11
CA TYR A 227 2.62 4.64 1.72
C TYR A 227 2.98 6.12 1.59
N SER A 228 3.19 6.55 0.33
CA SER A 228 3.60 7.93 -0.05
C SER A 228 4.91 8.41 0.60
N ALA A 229 5.84 7.48 0.88
CA ALA A 229 7.10 7.76 1.56
C ALA A 229 7.93 8.89 0.92
N ALA A 230 7.82 9.09 -0.39
CA ALA A 230 8.49 10.16 -1.14
C ALA A 230 7.65 11.44 -1.31
N CYS A 231 6.58 11.65 -0.52
CA CYS A 231 5.70 12.84 -0.60
C CYS A 231 5.20 13.12 -2.04
N ASN A 232 4.80 12.08 -2.79
CA ASN A 232 4.44 12.17 -4.22
C ASN A 232 5.54 12.82 -5.10
N GLY A 233 6.81 12.72 -4.66
CA GLY A 233 7.97 13.33 -5.32
C GLY A 233 8.07 14.84 -5.10
N PHE A 234 7.44 15.39 -4.08
CA PHE A 234 7.44 16.84 -3.79
C PHE A 234 8.85 17.40 -3.67
N PHE A 235 9.68 16.87 -2.78
CA PHE A 235 11.02 17.38 -2.54
C PHE A 235 11.92 17.20 -3.77
N HIS A 236 11.86 16.05 -4.43
CA HIS A 236 12.61 15.82 -5.67
C HIS A 236 12.24 16.85 -6.76
N LYS A 237 10.95 17.07 -7.02
CA LYS A 237 10.49 18.05 -8.02
C LYS A 237 10.85 19.49 -7.65
N LEU A 238 10.78 19.80 -6.33
CA LEU A 238 11.15 21.13 -5.82
C LEU A 238 12.63 21.44 -6.09
N PHE A 239 13.53 20.50 -5.80
CA PHE A 239 14.97 20.67 -6.03
C PHE A 239 15.33 20.66 -7.53
N ALA A 240 14.72 19.80 -8.32
CA ALA A 240 15.03 19.69 -9.74
C ALA A 240 14.44 20.84 -10.58
N ASN A 241 13.22 21.31 -10.25
CA ASN A 241 12.42 22.17 -11.13
C ASN A 241 11.89 23.46 -10.46
N GLY A 242 12.21 23.67 -9.18
CA GLY A 242 11.83 24.86 -8.42
C GLY A 242 10.37 24.86 -7.93
N ARG A 243 10.01 25.95 -7.23
CA ARG A 243 8.71 26.09 -6.54
C ARG A 243 7.49 26.00 -7.46
N SER A 244 7.60 26.48 -8.69
CA SER A 244 6.48 26.43 -9.65
C SER A 244 6.04 25.02 -10.02
N ALA A 245 6.96 24.06 -10.04
CA ALA A 245 6.68 22.66 -10.35
C ALA A 245 5.88 21.91 -9.26
N VAL A 246 5.79 22.48 -8.07
CA VAL A 246 5.15 21.87 -6.89
C VAL A 246 4.04 22.73 -6.28
N SER A 247 3.73 23.89 -6.87
CA SER A 247 2.78 24.86 -6.31
C SER A 247 1.35 24.32 -6.12
N GLY A 248 0.94 23.32 -6.92
CA GLY A 248 -0.34 22.63 -6.81
C GLY A 248 -0.36 21.44 -5.85
N SER A 249 0.77 21.10 -5.22
CA SER A 249 0.86 19.96 -4.31
C SER A 249 0.23 20.26 -2.94
N GLU A 250 -0.37 19.25 -2.33
CA GLU A 250 -0.80 19.27 -0.94
C GLU A 250 0.37 19.50 0.03
N TYR A 251 1.58 19.12 -0.36
CA TYR A 251 2.80 19.34 0.41
C TYR A 251 3.37 20.77 0.26
N TYR A 252 2.83 21.60 -0.65
CA TYR A 252 3.33 22.97 -0.83
C TYR A 252 2.82 23.89 0.30
N THR A 253 3.57 23.94 1.36
CA THR A 253 3.33 24.73 2.58
C THR A 253 4.63 25.35 3.09
N GLU A 254 4.54 26.41 3.90
CA GLU A 254 5.73 27.02 4.53
C GLU A 254 6.51 26.02 5.40
N GLY A 255 5.80 25.08 6.07
CA GLY A 255 6.45 24.04 6.87
C GLY A 255 7.32 23.13 6.01
N ASN A 256 6.80 22.65 4.88
CA ASN A 256 7.56 21.80 3.98
C ASN A 256 8.63 22.52 3.18
N LEU A 257 8.49 23.83 2.96
CA LEU A 257 9.58 24.63 2.37
C LEU A 257 10.76 24.75 3.34
N ARG A 258 10.51 24.93 4.65
CA ARG A 258 11.58 24.85 5.68
C ARG A 258 12.19 23.46 5.78
N ASN A 259 11.37 22.40 5.68
CA ASN A 259 11.90 21.02 5.59
C ASN A 259 12.83 20.83 4.38
N ALA A 260 12.50 21.44 3.24
CA ALA A 260 13.34 21.37 2.05
C ALA A 260 14.71 22.04 2.29
N GLU A 261 14.74 23.18 2.96
CA GLU A 261 16.00 23.85 3.34
C GLU A 261 16.87 22.92 4.20
N ARG A 262 16.26 22.29 5.23
CA ARG A 262 16.98 21.33 6.09
C ARG A 262 17.43 20.08 5.34
N LEU A 263 16.61 19.55 4.43
CA LEU A 263 17.01 18.43 3.57
C LEU A 263 18.20 18.79 2.67
N HIS A 264 18.22 20.00 2.13
CA HIS A 264 19.31 20.48 1.29
C HIS A 264 20.64 20.51 2.08
N GLU A 265 20.62 21.04 3.29
CA GLU A 265 21.79 21.02 4.19
C GLU A 265 22.31 19.60 4.42
N LEU A 266 21.39 18.64 4.72
CA LEU A 266 21.75 17.24 4.93
C LEU A 266 22.31 16.57 3.64
N MET A 267 21.74 16.90 2.49
CA MET A 267 22.25 16.41 1.20
C MET A 267 23.70 16.86 0.97
N GLU A 268 24.01 18.12 1.26
CA GLU A 268 25.38 18.64 1.17
C GLU A 268 26.30 18.00 2.21
N GLU A 269 25.88 17.89 3.47
CA GLU A 269 26.65 17.31 4.57
C GLU A 269 27.01 15.84 4.32
N TYR A 270 26.07 15.04 3.81
CA TYR A 270 26.25 13.59 3.65
C TYR A 270 26.54 13.15 2.21
N GLY A 271 26.54 14.07 1.23
CA GLY A 271 26.77 13.75 -0.18
C GLY A 271 25.70 12.84 -0.78
N ILE A 272 24.44 12.99 -0.36
CA ILE A 272 23.29 12.19 -0.81
C ILE A 272 22.34 13.01 -1.67
N SER A 273 21.46 12.34 -2.42
CA SER A 273 20.38 12.97 -3.19
C SER A 273 19.00 12.61 -2.63
N VAL A 274 18.00 13.43 -2.94
CA VAL A 274 16.59 13.15 -2.61
C VAL A 274 15.93 12.34 -3.71
#